data_5c00aad8b651917d04aa7cf0f7785c26
#
_entry.id   5c00aad8b651917d04aa7cf0f7785c26
#
_cell.length_a   1.000
_cell.length_b   1.000
_cell.length_c   1.000
_cell.angle_alpha   90.00
_cell.angle_beta   90.00
_cell.angle_gamma   90.00
#
_symmetry.space_group_name_H-M   'P 1'
#
loop_
_entity.id
_entity.type
_entity.pdbx_description
1 polymer ?
#
loop_
_entity_poly.entity_id
_entity_poly.type
_entity_poly.pdbx_seq_one_letter_code
_entity_poly.pdbx_strand_id
1 'polypeptide(L)'
;MTNFRKFGTESNTVEFVDAESYQTQLKDEGKINVAPTTTLIVGKNNSGKSTVIQALIKLIKSNKFISSDFNFKYLKELLSSYATDKDNTPSIEFKIVIGIDKNNKDLITNLIPFFTLDNVEKGELVIFAKYEVVDKVLFEDHMTTSVLSAEENTRLEKMLQLIDNEEFSLNYYNCNMEKVDGFKLGSLIEITPIAANNIHSEQCLSEAFNKIVEYRYEKVIDPANRESIQDKINEINKSLTETIDGQHTSYINASLSKIVSKEKLQVVLSADLTFKKLMSNLIKYEYVERGINIPENQFGLGYTNLMMILASLIDIWRNIQIHHLTAK
;
A
#
# COMPACT_ATOMS: atom_id res chain seq x y z
N MET A 1 15.32 -7.33 11.50
CA MET A 1 14.64 -8.23 10.52
C MET A 1 15.45 -9.51 10.43
N THR A 2 14.81 -10.64 10.61
CA THR A 2 15.44 -11.96 10.64
C THR A 2 14.66 -12.92 9.78
N ASN A 3 15.32 -13.80 9.06
CA ASN A 3 14.77 -14.84 8.17
C ASN A 3 13.93 -14.33 6.98
N PHE A 4 14.02 -13.06 6.63
CA PHE A 4 13.25 -12.43 5.55
C PHE A 4 14.08 -12.17 4.31
N ARG A 5 13.79 -12.85 3.20
CA ARG A 5 14.45 -12.69 1.88
C ARG A 5 15.98 -12.71 1.96
N LYS A 6 16.63 -11.55 1.79
CA LYS A 6 18.09 -11.40 1.87
C LYS A 6 18.63 -11.39 3.29
N PHE A 7 17.78 -11.13 4.26
CA PHE A 7 18.15 -11.06 5.68
C PHE A 7 18.00 -12.45 6.32
N GLY A 8 19.13 -13.02 6.74
CA GLY A 8 19.21 -14.35 7.35
C GLY A 8 18.94 -14.32 8.84
N THR A 9 19.58 -15.25 9.55
CA THR A 9 19.46 -15.44 11.01
C THR A 9 20.12 -14.33 11.82
N GLU A 10 21.06 -13.59 11.24
CA GLU A 10 21.67 -12.43 11.89
C GLU A 10 20.70 -11.26 11.96
N SER A 11 20.79 -10.48 13.04
CA SER A 11 19.94 -9.29 13.20
C SER A 11 20.38 -8.19 12.24
N ASN A 12 19.48 -7.80 11.33
CA ASN A 12 19.69 -6.72 10.40
C ASN A 12 18.85 -5.52 10.83
N THR A 13 19.47 -4.39 11.11
CA THR A 13 18.82 -3.16 11.58
C THR A 13 18.74 -2.14 10.46
N VAL A 14 17.60 -1.45 10.35
CA VAL A 14 17.40 -0.27 9.53
C VAL A 14 16.92 0.84 10.46
N GLU A 15 17.68 1.90 10.54
CA GLU A 15 17.33 3.08 11.32
C GLU A 15 16.64 4.09 10.42
N PHE A 16 15.53 4.63 10.87
CA PHE A 16 14.83 5.72 10.22
C PHE A 16 15.22 7.04 10.90
N VAL A 17 15.35 8.08 10.09
CA VAL A 17 15.77 9.39 10.60
C VAL A 17 14.73 9.96 11.55
N ASP A 18 15.17 10.37 12.72
CA ASP A 18 14.39 11.21 13.62
C ASP A 18 14.46 12.68 13.15
N ALA A 19 13.31 13.21 12.77
CA ALA A 19 13.20 14.54 12.19
C ALA A 19 13.61 15.67 13.14
N GLU A 20 13.33 15.56 14.42
CA GLU A 20 13.56 16.64 15.40
C GLU A 20 15.05 16.75 15.78
N SER A 21 15.68 15.66 16.15
CA SER A 21 17.09 15.66 16.50
C SER A 21 17.97 16.06 15.31
N TYR A 22 17.60 15.65 14.10
CA TYR A 22 18.33 16.00 12.89
C TYR A 22 18.18 17.47 12.49
N GLN A 23 17.00 18.06 12.66
CA GLN A 23 16.79 19.49 12.40
C GLN A 23 17.63 20.39 13.31
N THR A 24 17.80 20.01 14.56
CA THR A 24 18.62 20.75 15.51
C THR A 24 20.11 20.74 15.07
N GLN A 25 20.64 19.57 14.72
CA GLN A 25 22.00 19.44 14.23
C GLN A 25 22.27 20.27 12.96
N LEU A 26 21.35 20.26 11.99
CA LEU A 26 21.51 21.00 10.74
C LEU A 26 21.44 22.50 10.91
N LYS A 27 20.64 23.01 11.85
CA LYS A 27 20.60 24.43 12.21
C LYS A 27 21.93 24.88 12.81
N ASP A 28 22.49 24.05 13.68
CA ASP A 28 23.81 24.36 14.32
C ASP A 28 24.97 24.35 13.32
N GLU A 29 24.86 23.52 12.26
CA GLU A 29 25.85 23.45 11.18
C GLU A 29 25.64 24.50 10.07
N GLY A 30 24.59 25.31 10.13
CA GLY A 30 24.24 26.32 9.11
C GLY A 30 23.86 25.73 7.76
N LYS A 31 23.50 24.46 7.70
CA LYS A 31 23.07 23.76 6.47
C LYS A 31 21.58 23.93 6.20
N ILE A 32 21.21 24.08 4.93
CA ILE A 32 19.82 24.09 4.51
C ILE A 32 19.34 22.64 4.44
N ASN A 33 18.34 22.31 5.24
CA ASN A 33 17.70 21.00 5.20
C ASN A 33 16.51 21.00 4.24
N VAL A 34 16.64 20.28 3.14
CA VAL A 34 15.59 20.18 2.11
C VAL A 34 14.53 19.14 2.48
N ALA A 35 14.88 18.09 3.24
CA ALA A 35 13.97 17.01 3.58
C ALA A 35 14.42 16.31 4.88
N PRO A 36 14.12 16.90 6.06
CA PRO A 36 14.63 16.43 7.35
C PRO A 36 14.17 15.02 7.74
N THR A 37 13.06 14.55 7.14
CA THR A 37 12.46 13.24 7.44
C THR A 37 12.78 12.19 6.39
N THR A 38 13.77 12.42 5.51
CA THR A 38 14.10 11.50 4.44
C THR A 38 15.18 10.51 4.87
N THR A 39 14.85 9.21 4.81
CA THR A 39 15.83 8.13 4.94
C THR A 39 16.20 7.60 3.55
N LEU A 40 17.46 7.72 3.15
CA LEU A 40 17.96 7.26 1.86
C LEU A 40 18.65 5.89 2.01
N ILE A 41 18.11 4.86 1.35
CA ILE A 41 18.68 3.51 1.34
C ILE A 41 19.48 3.33 0.03
N VAL A 42 20.81 3.28 0.15
CA VAL A 42 21.72 3.11 -0.99
C VAL A 42 22.43 1.76 -0.94
N GLY A 43 22.87 1.27 -2.09
CA GLY A 43 23.61 0.00 -2.19
C GLY A 43 23.65 -0.54 -3.60
N LYS A 44 24.49 -1.55 -3.82
CA LYS A 44 24.61 -2.25 -5.11
C LYS A 44 23.28 -2.92 -5.48
N ASN A 45 23.14 -3.27 -6.77
CA ASN A 45 22.00 -4.08 -7.20
C ASN A 45 21.96 -5.41 -6.44
N ASN A 46 20.77 -5.86 -6.09
CA ASN A 46 20.55 -7.09 -5.34
C ASN A 46 21.11 -7.07 -3.88
N SER A 47 21.41 -5.92 -3.30
CA SER A 47 21.87 -5.80 -1.90
C SER A 47 20.75 -5.86 -0.84
N GLY A 48 19.48 -5.94 -1.25
CA GLY A 48 18.35 -5.99 -0.32
C GLY A 48 17.60 -4.66 -0.12
N LYS A 49 17.92 -3.59 -0.87
CA LYS A 49 17.22 -2.29 -0.75
C LYS A 49 15.69 -2.43 -0.85
N SER A 50 15.22 -3.12 -1.89
CA SER A 50 13.78 -3.36 -2.10
C SER A 50 13.19 -4.31 -1.04
N THR A 51 14.01 -5.12 -0.39
CA THR A 51 13.58 -6.02 0.68
C THR A 51 13.06 -5.24 1.89
N VAL A 52 13.70 -4.11 2.24
CA VAL A 52 13.25 -3.24 3.34
C VAL A 52 11.85 -2.68 3.04
N ILE A 53 11.64 -2.15 1.83
CA ILE A 53 10.34 -1.62 1.42
C ILE A 53 9.27 -2.71 1.41
N GLN A 54 9.59 -3.91 0.90
CA GLN A 54 8.68 -5.04 0.90
C GLN A 54 8.32 -5.52 2.32
N ALA A 55 9.27 -5.49 3.25
CA ALA A 55 9.01 -5.80 4.65
C ALA A 55 7.96 -4.84 5.24
N LEU A 56 8.13 -3.53 5.05
CA LEU A 56 7.19 -2.52 5.52
C LEU A 56 5.80 -2.69 4.91
N ILE A 57 5.72 -2.89 3.58
CA ILE A 57 4.44 -3.10 2.89
C ILE A 57 3.72 -4.33 3.44
N LYS A 58 4.44 -5.44 3.63
CA LYS A 58 3.84 -6.69 4.11
C LYS A 58 3.42 -6.61 5.57
N LEU A 59 4.20 -5.99 6.43
CA LEU A 59 3.86 -5.80 7.85
C LEU A 59 2.67 -4.88 8.05
N ILE A 60 2.53 -3.83 7.23
CA ILE A 60 1.55 -2.77 7.47
C ILE A 60 0.25 -3.02 6.68
N LYS A 61 0.34 -3.51 5.43
CA LYS A 61 -0.83 -3.65 4.55
C LYS A 61 -1.35 -5.07 4.39
N SER A 62 -0.47 -6.04 4.12
CA SER A 62 -0.96 -7.37 3.72
C SER A 62 -1.05 -8.37 4.87
N ASN A 63 -0.17 -8.27 5.85
CA ASN A 63 0.01 -9.23 6.95
C ASN A 63 0.20 -10.68 6.47
N LYS A 64 0.53 -10.87 5.18
CA LYS A 64 0.75 -12.16 4.55
C LYS A 64 2.13 -12.24 3.92
N PHE A 65 2.81 -13.34 4.19
CA PHE A 65 4.09 -13.70 3.57
C PHE A 65 3.90 -15.03 2.84
N ILE A 66 4.74 -15.26 1.84
CA ILE A 66 4.75 -16.48 1.02
C ILE A 66 6.13 -17.14 1.13
N SER A 67 6.27 -18.35 0.67
CA SER A 67 7.52 -19.12 0.78
C SER A 67 8.75 -18.38 0.24
N SER A 68 8.59 -17.60 -0.85
CA SER A 68 9.67 -16.78 -1.44
C SER A 68 10.07 -15.56 -0.58
N ASP A 69 9.34 -15.25 0.47
CA ASP A 69 9.70 -14.20 1.44
C ASP A 69 10.62 -14.71 2.55
N PHE A 70 10.73 -16.02 2.71
CA PHE A 70 11.67 -16.61 3.66
C PHE A 70 13.10 -16.58 3.10
N ASN A 71 14.07 -16.49 4.00
CA ASN A 71 15.47 -16.63 3.62
C ASN A 71 15.79 -18.10 3.30
N PHE A 72 16.22 -18.39 2.09
CA PHE A 72 16.44 -19.78 1.65
C PHE A 72 17.61 -20.46 2.36
N LYS A 73 18.63 -19.70 2.80
CA LYS A 73 19.70 -20.27 3.59
C LYS A 73 19.17 -20.75 4.94
N TYR A 74 18.39 -19.91 5.61
CA TYR A 74 17.69 -20.27 6.84
C TYR A 74 16.81 -21.52 6.67
N LEU A 75 15.98 -21.57 5.61
CA LEU A 75 15.13 -22.75 5.34
C LEU A 75 15.94 -24.03 5.13
N LYS A 76 17.09 -23.96 4.46
CA LYS A 76 18.00 -25.12 4.28
C LYS A 76 18.62 -25.57 5.60
N GLU A 77 19.04 -24.62 6.44
CA GLU A 77 19.57 -24.90 7.77
C GLU A 77 18.50 -25.56 8.66
N LEU A 78 17.30 -25.01 8.67
CA LEU A 78 16.14 -25.55 9.39
C LEU A 78 15.81 -26.96 8.89
N LEU A 79 15.73 -27.18 7.59
CA LEU A 79 15.46 -28.50 7.00
C LEU A 79 16.52 -29.55 7.42
N SER A 80 17.78 -29.13 7.50
CA SER A 80 18.88 -30.03 7.89
C SER A 80 18.84 -30.39 9.38
N SER A 81 18.37 -29.48 10.24
CA SER A 81 18.27 -29.69 11.68
C SER A 81 16.92 -30.29 12.13
N TYR A 82 15.90 -30.29 11.26
CA TYR A 82 14.53 -30.64 11.61
C TYR A 82 14.37 -32.07 12.15
N ALA A 83 15.22 -33.01 11.70
CA ALA A 83 15.20 -34.36 12.19
C ALA A 83 15.58 -34.47 13.70
N THR A 84 16.33 -33.49 14.21
CA THR A 84 16.80 -33.46 15.62
C THR A 84 16.02 -32.47 16.48
N ASP A 85 15.43 -31.44 15.86
CA ASP A 85 14.68 -30.37 16.52
C ASP A 85 13.37 -30.09 15.73
N LYS A 86 12.35 -30.87 16.05
CA LYS A 86 11.04 -30.81 15.39
C LYS A 86 10.18 -29.63 15.85
N ASP A 87 10.48 -29.06 17.02
CA ASP A 87 9.77 -27.89 17.54
C ASP A 87 10.13 -26.60 16.76
N ASN A 88 11.23 -26.63 16.00
CA ASN A 88 11.71 -25.49 15.23
C ASN A 88 10.94 -25.36 13.90
N THR A 89 9.87 -24.58 13.93
CA THR A 89 9.06 -24.30 12.74
C THR A 89 9.55 -23.04 12.02
N PRO A 90 9.34 -22.92 10.66
CA PRO A 90 9.76 -21.76 9.92
C PRO A 90 9.04 -20.50 10.41
N SER A 91 9.80 -19.42 10.61
CA SER A 91 9.27 -18.12 11.03
C SER A 91 10.05 -16.96 10.43
N ILE A 92 9.38 -15.83 10.27
CA ILE A 92 9.99 -14.52 9.92
C ILE A 92 9.77 -13.61 11.12
N GLU A 93 10.82 -12.91 11.55
CA GLU A 93 10.75 -12.05 12.73
C GLU A 93 11.17 -10.62 12.41
N PHE A 94 10.40 -9.66 12.95
CA PHE A 94 10.70 -8.25 12.90
C PHE A 94 10.68 -7.67 14.31
N LYS A 95 11.76 -7.01 14.68
CA LYS A 95 11.82 -6.19 15.89
C LYS A 95 11.63 -4.74 15.47
N ILE A 96 10.60 -4.09 15.99
CA ILE A 96 10.26 -2.70 15.73
C ILE A 96 10.53 -1.94 17.03
N VAL A 97 11.37 -0.89 16.93
CA VAL A 97 11.69 -0.03 18.07
C VAL A 97 11.08 1.34 17.77
N ILE A 98 10.26 1.85 18.67
CA ILE A 98 9.56 3.12 18.54
C ILE A 98 10.06 4.02 19.68
N GLY A 99 10.66 5.15 19.32
CA GLY A 99 10.99 6.21 20.29
C GLY A 99 9.72 6.91 20.75
N ILE A 100 9.63 7.18 22.04
CA ILE A 100 8.50 7.91 22.63
C ILE A 100 9.05 9.18 23.27
N ASP A 101 8.61 10.34 22.76
CA ASP A 101 8.93 11.61 23.38
C ASP A 101 7.99 11.87 24.57
N LYS A 102 8.54 11.92 25.77
CA LYS A 102 7.79 12.19 27.01
C LYS A 102 7.22 13.61 27.06
N ASN A 103 7.71 14.53 26.24
CA ASN A 103 7.27 15.92 26.18
C ASN A 103 6.20 16.15 25.09
N ASN A 104 6.06 15.24 24.15
CA ASN A 104 5.02 15.28 23.13
C ASN A 104 3.76 14.55 23.64
N LYS A 105 2.59 15.15 23.35
CA LYS A 105 1.29 14.56 23.66
C LYS A 105 0.92 13.49 22.61
N ASP A 106 1.84 12.56 22.32
CA ASP A 106 1.59 11.50 21.36
C ASP A 106 0.46 10.59 21.85
N LEU A 107 -0.46 10.28 20.95
CA LEU A 107 -1.55 9.35 21.21
C LEU A 107 -1.01 7.91 21.22
N ILE A 108 -0.59 7.46 22.40
CA ILE A 108 0.01 6.13 22.62
C ILE A 108 -1.03 5.04 22.96
N THR A 109 -2.32 5.35 22.87
CA THR A 109 -3.40 4.45 23.30
C THR A 109 -3.31 3.05 22.66
N ASN A 110 -2.98 2.99 21.38
CA ASN A 110 -2.84 1.72 20.67
C ASN A 110 -1.55 0.95 21.04
N LEU A 111 -0.62 1.59 21.74
CA LEU A 111 0.66 1.03 22.16
C LEU A 111 0.65 0.56 23.63
N ILE A 112 -0.40 0.89 24.39
CA ILE A 112 -0.50 0.53 25.83
C ILE A 112 -0.19 -0.94 26.10
N PRO A 113 -0.68 -1.93 25.31
CA PRO A 113 -0.42 -3.34 25.58
C PRO A 113 1.06 -3.76 25.48
N PHE A 114 1.90 -2.91 24.86
CA PHE A 114 3.33 -3.17 24.71
C PHE A 114 4.19 -2.51 25.78
N PHE A 115 3.59 -1.66 26.64
CA PHE A 115 4.33 -0.99 27.69
C PHE A 115 4.71 -1.95 28.80
N THR A 116 5.97 -1.86 29.22
CA THR A 116 6.51 -2.46 30.42
C THR A 116 7.22 -1.37 31.23
N LEU A 117 7.44 -1.58 32.51
CA LEU A 117 8.11 -0.60 33.38
C LEU A 117 9.48 -0.19 32.82
N ASP A 118 10.25 -1.16 32.30
CA ASP A 118 11.59 -0.92 31.76
C ASP A 118 11.56 -0.04 30.48
N ASN A 119 10.53 -0.17 29.66
CA ASN A 119 10.39 0.59 28.41
C ASN A 119 10.04 2.06 28.67
N VAL A 120 9.22 2.31 29.69
CA VAL A 120 8.81 3.69 30.05
C VAL A 120 10.01 4.50 30.55
N GLU A 121 10.94 3.88 31.27
CA GLU A 121 12.15 4.57 31.73
C GLU A 121 13.09 4.92 30.58
N LYS A 122 13.24 4.03 29.59
CA LYS A 122 14.13 4.23 28.43
C LYS A 122 13.57 5.19 27.37
N GLY A 123 12.27 5.44 27.36
CA GLY A 123 11.61 6.20 26.30
C GLY A 123 11.56 5.46 24.96
N GLU A 124 11.68 4.14 24.97
CA GLU A 124 11.64 3.28 23.80
C GLU A 124 10.62 2.16 24.01
N LEU A 125 9.83 1.91 22.99
CA LEU A 125 8.91 0.79 22.95
C LEU A 125 9.39 -0.26 21.96
N VAL A 126 9.39 -1.52 22.39
CA VAL A 126 9.80 -2.64 21.53
C VAL A 126 8.60 -3.53 21.22
N ILE A 127 8.34 -3.72 19.93
CA ILE A 127 7.33 -4.64 19.41
C ILE A 127 8.02 -5.72 18.61
N PHE A 128 7.76 -6.98 18.91
CA PHE A 128 8.14 -8.09 18.06
C PHE A 128 6.94 -8.52 17.22
N ALA A 129 7.13 -8.56 15.90
CA ALA A 129 6.16 -9.11 14.96
C ALA A 129 6.72 -10.40 14.39
N LYS A 130 6.02 -11.53 14.60
CA LYS A 130 6.45 -12.86 14.20
C LYS A 130 5.40 -13.48 13.28
N TYR A 131 5.81 -13.83 12.07
CA TYR A 131 5.02 -14.62 11.14
C TYR A 131 5.38 -16.08 11.34
N GLU A 132 4.45 -16.87 11.83
CA GLU A 132 4.68 -18.22 12.31
C GLU A 132 3.49 -19.14 12.03
N VAL A 133 3.75 -20.43 12.07
CA VAL A 133 2.75 -21.50 11.87
C VAL A 133 1.66 -21.42 12.94
N VAL A 134 0.40 -21.55 12.52
CA VAL A 134 -0.76 -21.57 13.43
C VAL A 134 -0.88 -22.92 14.14
N ASP A 135 -0.89 -24.02 13.37
CA ASP A 135 -0.96 -25.38 13.91
C ASP A 135 0.39 -26.11 13.73
N LYS A 136 1.18 -26.09 14.80
CA LYS A 136 2.51 -26.72 14.80
C LYS A 136 2.45 -28.25 14.67
N VAL A 137 1.41 -28.87 15.20
CA VAL A 137 1.25 -30.35 15.18
C VAL A 137 0.95 -30.80 13.76
N LEU A 138 0.04 -30.12 13.09
CA LEU A 138 -0.29 -30.41 11.69
C LEU A 138 0.91 -30.14 10.78
N PHE A 139 1.64 -29.06 11.01
CA PHE A 139 2.84 -28.73 10.25
C PHE A 139 3.93 -29.79 10.43
N GLU A 140 4.16 -30.30 11.65
CA GLU A 140 5.12 -31.38 11.94
C GLU A 140 4.73 -32.66 11.19
N ASP A 141 3.45 -33.05 11.21
CA ASP A 141 2.97 -34.21 10.47
C ASP A 141 3.25 -34.08 8.97
N HIS A 142 2.90 -32.96 8.36
CA HIS A 142 3.14 -32.71 6.94
C HIS A 142 4.64 -32.59 6.60
N MET A 143 5.45 -32.00 7.47
CA MET A 143 6.91 -32.00 7.31
C MET A 143 7.46 -33.41 7.27
N THR A 144 7.01 -34.27 8.19
CA THR A 144 7.49 -35.65 8.28
C THR A 144 7.01 -36.48 7.09
N THR A 145 5.73 -36.41 6.76
CA THR A 145 5.10 -37.30 5.77
C THR A 145 5.38 -36.87 4.33
N SER A 146 5.49 -35.58 4.06
CA SER A 146 5.60 -35.03 2.70
C SER A 146 7.00 -34.52 2.36
N VAL A 147 7.69 -33.86 3.30
CA VAL A 147 8.98 -33.22 3.01
C VAL A 147 10.14 -34.17 3.30
N LEU A 148 10.23 -34.69 4.51
CA LEU A 148 11.36 -35.54 4.90
C LEU A 148 11.35 -36.92 4.21
N SER A 149 10.17 -37.43 3.84
CA SER A 149 10.04 -38.67 3.06
C SER A 149 10.46 -38.54 1.61
N ALA A 150 10.61 -37.31 1.11
CA ALA A 150 10.98 -37.04 -0.27
C ALA A 150 12.50 -37.20 -0.52
N GLU A 151 12.87 -37.30 -1.79
CA GLU A 151 14.26 -37.24 -2.21
C GLU A 151 14.95 -35.94 -1.78
N GLU A 152 16.19 -36.03 -1.33
CA GLU A 152 16.93 -34.92 -0.73
C GLU A 152 16.96 -33.65 -1.60
N ASN A 153 17.11 -33.82 -2.92
CA ASN A 153 17.14 -32.74 -3.90
C ASN A 153 15.80 -32.01 -4.05
N THR A 154 14.67 -32.63 -3.69
CA THR A 154 13.32 -32.07 -3.82
C THR A 154 12.75 -31.57 -2.48
N ARG A 155 13.39 -31.86 -1.35
CA ARG A 155 12.90 -31.50 -0.02
C ARG A 155 12.65 -30.02 0.17
N LEU A 156 13.58 -29.18 -0.33
CA LEU A 156 13.42 -27.73 -0.21
C LEU A 156 12.21 -27.23 -0.99
N GLU A 157 12.00 -27.73 -2.22
CA GLU A 157 10.84 -27.38 -3.02
C GLU A 157 9.53 -27.79 -2.34
N LYS A 158 9.48 -28.99 -1.80
CA LYS A 158 8.31 -29.46 -1.04
C LYS A 158 8.07 -28.65 0.23
N MET A 159 9.13 -28.23 0.91
CA MET A 159 9.01 -27.36 2.08
C MET A 159 8.45 -25.98 1.68
N LEU A 160 8.86 -25.40 0.55
CA LEU A 160 8.30 -24.14 0.05
C LEU A 160 6.82 -24.30 -0.29
N GLN A 161 6.43 -25.39 -0.93
CA GLN A 161 5.02 -25.71 -1.20
C GLN A 161 4.21 -25.89 0.08
N LEU A 162 4.79 -26.55 1.11
CA LEU A 162 4.15 -26.69 2.41
C LEU A 162 3.92 -25.33 3.08
N ILE A 163 4.92 -24.44 3.07
CA ILE A 163 4.80 -23.09 3.62
C ILE A 163 3.68 -22.29 2.93
N ASP A 164 3.51 -22.46 1.60
CA ASP A 164 2.47 -21.73 0.86
C ASP A 164 1.07 -22.33 1.08
N ASN A 165 0.95 -23.58 1.49
CA ASN A 165 -0.32 -24.27 1.69
C ASN A 165 -0.79 -24.29 3.15
N GLU A 166 0.13 -24.18 4.10
CA GLU A 166 -0.20 -24.19 5.53
C GLU A 166 -0.65 -22.81 6.03
N GLU A 167 -1.36 -22.80 7.13
CA GLU A 167 -1.83 -21.60 7.76
C GLU A 167 -0.76 -20.96 8.64
N PHE A 168 -0.37 -19.76 8.29
CA PHE A 168 0.53 -18.90 9.06
C PHE A 168 -0.20 -17.64 9.50
N SER A 169 0.19 -17.11 10.66
CA SER A 169 -0.33 -15.84 11.19
C SER A 169 0.78 -14.88 11.58
N LEU A 170 0.53 -13.59 11.42
CA LEU A 170 1.38 -12.52 11.93
C LEU A 170 0.92 -12.17 13.34
N ASN A 171 1.71 -12.54 14.33
CA ASN A 171 1.46 -12.29 15.74
C ASN A 171 2.39 -11.19 16.26
N TYR A 172 1.91 -10.44 17.25
CA TYR A 172 2.67 -9.37 17.88
C TYR A 172 2.92 -9.69 19.34
N TYR A 173 4.12 -9.35 19.81
CA TYR A 173 4.58 -9.63 21.16
C TYR A 173 5.23 -8.38 21.77
N ASN A 174 5.11 -8.23 23.08
CA ASN A 174 5.82 -7.21 23.85
C ASN A 174 7.30 -7.59 24.07
N CYS A 175 8.05 -6.77 24.78
CA CYS A 175 9.46 -7.04 25.07
C CYS A 175 9.69 -8.28 25.94
N ASN A 176 8.68 -8.76 26.70
CA ASN A 176 8.71 -9.98 27.48
C ASN A 176 8.28 -11.22 26.67
N MET A 177 8.06 -11.09 25.36
CA MET A 177 7.53 -12.13 24.48
C MET A 177 6.13 -12.61 24.86
N GLU A 178 5.33 -11.74 25.48
CA GLU A 178 3.92 -11.99 25.74
C GLU A 178 3.11 -11.53 24.51
N LYS A 179 2.19 -12.39 24.06
CA LYS A 179 1.37 -12.12 22.86
C LYS A 179 0.37 -11.00 23.13
N VAL A 180 0.28 -10.06 22.19
CA VAL A 180 -0.68 -8.96 22.20
C VAL A 180 -1.74 -9.23 21.15
N ASP A 181 -2.93 -9.58 21.58
CA ASP A 181 -4.05 -9.87 20.68
C ASP A 181 -4.74 -8.60 20.17
N GLY A 182 -5.31 -8.68 18.97
CA GLY A 182 -6.09 -7.60 18.38
C GLY A 182 -5.28 -6.42 17.83
N PHE A 183 -3.96 -6.38 18.00
CA PHE A 183 -3.11 -5.33 17.45
C PHE A 183 -2.81 -5.57 15.96
N LYS A 184 -2.76 -4.47 15.22
CA LYS A 184 -2.28 -4.44 13.82
C LYS A 184 -1.38 -3.23 13.64
N LEU A 185 -0.20 -3.43 13.08
CA LEU A 185 0.76 -2.33 12.86
C LEU A 185 0.18 -1.25 11.91
N GLY A 186 -0.70 -1.62 10.99
CA GLY A 186 -1.41 -0.70 10.10
C GLY A 186 -2.37 0.26 10.81
N SER A 187 -2.74 0.03 12.10
CA SER A 187 -3.50 1.00 12.89
C SER A 187 -2.63 2.11 13.48
N LEU A 188 -1.30 1.91 13.49
CA LEU A 188 -0.33 2.86 14.01
C LEU A 188 0.40 3.61 12.90
N ILE A 189 0.76 2.90 11.83
CA ILE A 189 1.61 3.42 10.75
C ILE A 189 0.90 3.19 9.42
N GLU A 190 0.74 4.26 8.65
CA GLU A 190 0.31 4.18 7.26
C GLU A 190 1.53 4.18 6.33
N ILE A 191 1.50 3.38 5.27
CA ILE A 191 2.52 3.37 4.23
C ILE A 191 1.87 3.56 2.86
N THR A 192 2.39 4.49 2.07
CA THR A 192 2.00 4.70 0.69
C THR A 192 3.20 4.45 -0.23
N PRO A 193 3.33 3.25 -0.80
CA PRO A 193 4.43 2.94 -1.71
C PRO A 193 4.25 3.68 -3.04
N ILE A 194 5.29 4.39 -3.48
CA ILE A 194 5.39 4.97 -4.81
C ILE A 194 6.40 4.12 -5.58
N ALA A 195 5.92 3.38 -6.58
CA ALA A 195 6.79 2.54 -7.39
C ALA A 195 7.67 3.39 -8.32
N ALA A 196 8.92 2.97 -8.54
CA ALA A 196 9.82 3.62 -9.47
C ALA A 196 9.38 3.45 -10.94
N ASN A 197 8.53 2.49 -11.22
CA ASN A 197 8.01 2.17 -12.54
C ASN A 197 6.48 2.10 -12.48
N ASN A 198 5.84 3.26 -12.54
CA ASN A 198 4.37 3.39 -12.47
C ASN A 198 3.71 3.39 -13.86
N ILE A 199 4.49 3.18 -14.93
CA ILE A 199 3.97 3.22 -16.29
C ILE A 199 3.42 1.85 -16.64
N HIS A 200 2.13 1.66 -16.35
CA HIS A 200 1.40 0.42 -16.63
C HIS A 200 0.46 0.55 -17.83
N SER A 201 0.22 1.76 -18.32
CA SER A 201 -0.66 2.04 -19.46
C SER A 201 -0.22 3.28 -20.22
N GLU A 202 -0.68 3.42 -21.45
CA GLU A 202 -0.49 4.64 -22.26
C GLU A 202 -1.23 5.88 -21.69
N GLN A 203 -2.10 5.68 -20.69
CA GLN A 203 -2.94 6.72 -20.09
C GLN A 203 -2.57 7.02 -18.62
N CYS A 204 -1.42 6.56 -18.15
CA CYS A 204 -1.04 6.71 -16.74
C CYS A 204 -0.89 8.17 -16.31
N LEU A 205 -0.45 9.07 -17.20
CA LEU A 205 -0.40 10.52 -16.92
C LEU A 205 -1.79 11.14 -16.84
N SER A 206 -2.69 10.76 -17.74
CA SER A 206 -4.08 11.20 -17.69
C SER A 206 -4.73 10.81 -16.36
N GLU A 207 -4.49 9.59 -15.88
CA GLU A 207 -4.96 9.14 -14.56
C GLU A 207 -4.36 9.96 -13.40
N ALA A 208 -3.07 10.28 -13.48
CA ALA A 208 -2.38 11.09 -12.49
C ALA A 208 -2.90 12.53 -12.46
N PHE A 209 -3.06 13.16 -13.63
CA PHE A 209 -3.61 14.51 -13.73
C PHE A 209 -5.06 14.57 -13.31
N ASN A 210 -5.86 13.57 -13.61
CA ASN A 210 -7.25 13.48 -13.15
C ASN A 210 -7.35 13.58 -11.63
N LYS A 211 -6.50 12.87 -10.89
CA LYS A 211 -6.47 12.97 -9.42
C LYS A 211 -6.17 14.40 -8.94
N ILE A 212 -5.21 15.08 -9.58
CA ILE A 212 -4.86 16.47 -9.26
C ILE A 212 -6.03 17.39 -9.52
N VAL A 213 -6.69 17.26 -10.69
CA VAL A 213 -7.80 18.10 -11.09
C VAL A 213 -9.04 17.85 -10.23
N GLU A 214 -9.35 16.58 -9.91
CA GLU A 214 -10.42 16.21 -8.98
C GLU A 214 -10.19 16.86 -7.60
N TYR A 215 -8.98 16.77 -7.05
CA TYR A 215 -8.64 17.42 -5.79
C TYR A 215 -8.86 18.94 -5.84
N ARG A 216 -8.38 19.60 -6.90
CA ARG A 216 -8.56 21.04 -7.05
C ARG A 216 -10.03 21.43 -7.19
N TYR A 217 -10.81 20.66 -7.94
CA TYR A 217 -12.25 20.86 -8.09
C TYR A 217 -12.98 20.76 -6.76
N GLU A 218 -12.64 19.75 -5.93
CA GLU A 218 -13.30 19.55 -4.65
C GLU A 218 -12.90 20.54 -3.56
N LYS A 219 -11.63 20.98 -3.52
CA LYS A 219 -11.05 21.68 -2.37
C LYS A 219 -10.57 23.09 -2.65
N VAL A 220 -10.19 23.40 -3.88
CA VAL A 220 -9.51 24.67 -4.24
C VAL A 220 -10.44 25.58 -5.01
N ILE A 221 -11.31 25.04 -5.88
CA ILE A 221 -12.23 25.86 -6.66
C ILE A 221 -13.31 26.45 -5.76
N ASP A 222 -13.54 27.74 -5.92
CA ASP A 222 -14.60 28.49 -5.26
C ASP A 222 -15.97 27.83 -5.47
N PRO A 223 -16.83 27.72 -4.44
CA PRO A 223 -18.15 27.08 -4.52
C PRO A 223 -19.02 27.58 -5.68
N ALA A 224 -19.02 28.90 -5.96
CA ALA A 224 -19.80 29.48 -7.05
C ALA A 224 -19.33 29.00 -8.43
N ASN A 225 -18.01 28.88 -8.63
CA ASN A 225 -17.45 28.31 -9.84
C ASN A 225 -17.74 26.83 -10.00
N ARG A 226 -17.77 26.09 -8.90
CA ARG A 226 -18.13 24.65 -8.89
C ARG A 226 -19.60 24.46 -9.29
N GLU A 227 -20.49 25.27 -8.73
CA GLU A 227 -21.92 25.27 -9.07
C GLU A 227 -22.12 25.58 -10.56
N SER A 228 -21.45 26.60 -11.08
CA SER A 228 -21.48 26.94 -12.51
C SER A 228 -21.01 25.82 -13.44
N ILE A 229 -19.97 25.06 -13.02
CA ILE A 229 -19.51 23.88 -13.78
C ILE A 229 -20.56 22.76 -13.72
N GLN A 230 -21.15 22.53 -12.54
CA GLN A 230 -22.19 21.51 -12.36
C GLN A 230 -23.44 21.83 -13.18
N ASP A 231 -23.85 23.10 -13.25
CA ASP A 231 -24.99 23.54 -14.06
C ASP A 231 -24.76 23.26 -15.54
N LYS A 232 -23.57 23.56 -16.06
CA LYS A 232 -23.22 23.23 -17.44
C LYS A 232 -23.23 21.73 -17.72
N ILE A 233 -22.78 20.92 -16.78
CA ILE A 233 -22.84 19.46 -16.89
C ILE A 233 -24.30 18.98 -16.92
N ASN A 234 -25.17 19.57 -16.09
CA ASN A 234 -26.58 19.26 -16.05
C ASN A 234 -27.29 19.65 -17.38
N GLU A 235 -26.96 20.78 -17.94
CA GLU A 235 -27.45 21.21 -19.26
C GLU A 235 -27.04 20.23 -20.37
N ILE A 236 -25.78 19.78 -20.36
CA ILE A 236 -25.28 18.80 -21.33
C ILE A 236 -26.03 17.45 -21.14
N ASN A 237 -26.20 16.98 -19.91
CA ASN A 237 -26.94 15.75 -19.60
C ASN A 237 -28.38 15.85 -20.11
N LYS A 238 -29.03 16.97 -19.89
CA LYS A 238 -30.40 17.21 -20.38
C LYS A 238 -30.47 17.14 -21.90
N SER A 239 -29.60 17.88 -22.59
CA SER A 239 -29.54 17.90 -24.04
C SER A 239 -29.25 16.53 -24.66
N LEU A 240 -28.30 15.80 -24.09
CA LEU A 240 -27.98 14.43 -24.52
C LEU A 240 -29.12 13.47 -24.27
N THR A 241 -29.79 13.55 -23.10
CA THR A 241 -30.94 12.72 -22.76
C THR A 241 -32.08 12.94 -23.75
N GLU A 242 -32.44 14.20 -24.04
CA GLU A 242 -33.50 14.55 -25.01
C GLU A 242 -33.18 14.00 -26.41
N THR A 243 -31.90 14.05 -26.82
CA THR A 243 -31.48 13.55 -28.13
C THR A 243 -31.54 12.02 -28.20
N ILE A 244 -31.07 11.34 -27.16
CA ILE A 244 -31.03 9.88 -27.11
C ILE A 244 -32.43 9.31 -26.93
N ASP A 245 -33.23 9.90 -26.04
CA ASP A 245 -34.55 9.43 -25.71
C ASP A 245 -35.48 9.50 -26.94
N GLY A 246 -35.48 10.62 -27.65
CA GLY A 246 -36.33 10.82 -28.84
C GLY A 246 -36.08 9.84 -29.99
N GLN A 247 -34.85 9.39 -30.19
CA GLN A 247 -34.49 8.52 -31.33
C GLN A 247 -34.43 7.03 -31.00
N HIS A 248 -33.97 6.69 -29.78
CA HIS A 248 -33.67 5.28 -29.44
C HIS A 248 -34.67 4.65 -28.49
N THR A 249 -35.20 5.39 -27.51
CA THR A 249 -36.15 4.83 -26.53
C THR A 249 -37.44 4.40 -27.15
N SER A 250 -37.97 5.15 -28.12
CA SER A 250 -39.18 4.79 -28.85
C SER A 250 -39.05 3.45 -29.60
N TYR A 251 -37.91 3.22 -30.26
CA TYR A 251 -37.62 1.98 -30.97
C TYR A 251 -37.49 0.78 -30.01
N ILE A 252 -36.78 0.95 -28.90
CA ILE A 252 -36.62 -0.07 -27.86
C ILE A 252 -37.98 -0.42 -27.27
N ASN A 253 -38.78 0.56 -26.89
CA ASN A 253 -40.08 0.37 -26.29
C ASN A 253 -41.09 -0.27 -27.27
N ALA A 254 -41.04 0.10 -28.57
CA ALA A 254 -41.82 -0.56 -29.60
C ALA A 254 -41.43 -2.02 -29.80
N SER A 255 -40.15 -2.35 -29.62
CA SER A 255 -39.69 -3.75 -29.68
C SER A 255 -40.08 -4.54 -28.43
N LEU A 256 -40.01 -3.94 -27.24
CA LEU A 256 -40.44 -4.54 -25.97
C LEU A 256 -41.95 -4.78 -25.93
N SER A 257 -42.74 -3.89 -26.51
CA SER A 257 -44.21 -4.05 -26.58
C SER A 257 -44.66 -5.26 -27.38
N LYS A 258 -43.81 -5.83 -28.24
CA LYS A 258 -44.05 -7.07 -28.97
C LYS A 258 -43.84 -8.34 -28.12
N ILE A 259 -43.17 -8.19 -26.97
CA ILE A 259 -42.94 -9.27 -26.02
C ILE A 259 -44.17 -9.32 -25.12
N VAL A 260 -44.92 -10.43 -25.19
CA VAL A 260 -46.15 -10.62 -24.40
C VAL A 260 -45.77 -10.78 -22.92
N SER A 261 -45.78 -9.69 -22.15
CA SER A 261 -45.72 -9.72 -20.70
C SER A 261 -46.95 -9.03 -20.11
N LYS A 262 -47.41 -9.49 -18.95
CA LYS A 262 -48.52 -8.87 -18.22
C LYS A 262 -48.19 -7.47 -17.70
N GLU A 263 -46.91 -7.10 -17.63
CA GLU A 263 -46.44 -5.81 -17.20
C GLU A 263 -45.88 -5.02 -18.38
N LYS A 264 -46.34 -3.78 -18.55
CA LYS A 264 -45.81 -2.86 -19.57
C LYS A 264 -44.45 -2.32 -19.09
N LEU A 265 -43.39 -3.03 -19.42
CA LEU A 265 -42.05 -2.56 -19.19
C LEU A 265 -41.72 -1.42 -20.18
N GLN A 266 -41.24 -0.28 -19.65
CA GLN A 266 -40.74 0.81 -20.44
C GLN A 266 -39.27 1.08 -20.06
N VAL A 267 -38.44 1.26 -21.06
CA VAL A 267 -37.03 1.66 -20.89
C VAL A 267 -36.96 3.17 -21.09
N VAL A 268 -36.27 3.84 -20.19
CA VAL A 268 -35.93 5.24 -20.29
C VAL A 268 -34.39 5.33 -20.36
N LEU A 269 -33.86 6.05 -21.31
CA LEU A 269 -32.44 6.32 -21.46
C LEU A 269 -32.14 7.74 -20.94
N SER A 270 -31.17 7.86 -20.06
CA SER A 270 -30.71 9.16 -19.56
C SER A 270 -29.19 9.27 -19.62
N ALA A 271 -28.69 10.43 -20.00
CA ALA A 271 -27.27 10.72 -19.90
C ALA A 271 -26.88 10.96 -18.43
N ASP A 272 -25.75 10.40 -18.03
CA ASP A 272 -25.20 10.53 -16.69
C ASP A 272 -23.72 10.94 -16.78
N LEU A 273 -23.48 12.15 -17.28
CA LEU A 273 -22.17 12.76 -17.30
C LEU A 273 -21.92 13.43 -15.95
N THR A 274 -20.81 13.12 -15.31
CA THR A 274 -20.32 13.77 -14.10
C THR A 274 -18.99 14.45 -14.37
N PHE A 275 -18.57 15.40 -13.53
CA PHE A 275 -17.25 16.01 -13.64
C PHE A 275 -16.14 14.96 -13.70
N LYS A 276 -16.22 13.96 -12.87
CA LYS A 276 -15.26 12.84 -12.85
C LYS A 276 -15.22 12.07 -14.17
N LYS A 277 -16.39 11.71 -14.73
CA LYS A 277 -16.49 10.99 -16.01
C LYS A 277 -15.96 11.87 -17.16
N LEU A 278 -16.24 13.18 -17.11
CA LEU A 278 -15.73 14.13 -18.09
C LEU A 278 -14.20 14.17 -18.06
N MET A 279 -13.60 14.31 -16.90
CA MET A 279 -12.15 14.37 -16.75
C MET A 279 -11.46 13.08 -17.17
N SER A 280 -11.97 11.91 -16.74
CA SER A 280 -11.33 10.63 -17.00
C SER A 280 -11.45 10.12 -18.43
N ASN A 281 -12.53 10.47 -19.14
CA ASN A 281 -12.83 9.86 -20.44
C ASN A 281 -12.82 10.84 -21.62
N LEU A 282 -13.00 12.14 -21.38
CA LEU A 282 -13.17 13.12 -22.46
C LEU A 282 -12.04 14.15 -22.54
N ILE A 283 -11.29 14.34 -21.47
CA ILE A 283 -10.18 15.29 -21.45
C ILE A 283 -8.89 14.57 -21.81
N LYS A 284 -8.19 15.10 -22.81
CA LYS A 284 -6.85 14.67 -23.21
C LYS A 284 -5.82 15.60 -22.61
N TYR A 285 -4.74 15.03 -22.12
CA TYR A 285 -3.60 15.78 -21.62
C TYR A 285 -2.51 15.84 -22.67
N GLU A 286 -2.09 17.05 -22.98
CA GLU A 286 -0.99 17.33 -23.92
C GLU A 286 -0.05 18.32 -23.24
N TYR A 287 1.23 18.25 -23.52
CA TYR A 287 2.14 19.31 -23.12
C TYR A 287 2.61 20.11 -24.33
N VAL A 288 2.98 21.35 -24.10
CA VAL A 288 3.41 22.26 -25.17
C VAL A 288 4.93 22.40 -25.11
N GLU A 289 5.62 21.93 -26.15
CA GLU A 289 7.04 22.16 -26.32
C GLU A 289 7.26 22.97 -27.57
N ARG A 290 7.87 24.17 -27.43
CA ARG A 290 8.14 25.12 -28.53
C ARG A 290 6.90 25.44 -29.38
N GLY A 291 5.74 25.53 -28.77
CA GLY A 291 4.47 25.83 -29.44
C GLY A 291 3.80 24.63 -30.14
N ILE A 292 4.29 23.42 -29.95
CA ILE A 292 3.73 22.18 -30.50
C ILE A 292 3.10 21.39 -29.38
N ASN A 293 1.85 20.97 -29.56
CA ASN A 293 1.16 20.07 -28.64
C ASN A 293 1.67 18.63 -28.84
N ILE A 294 2.18 18.05 -27.78
CA ILE A 294 2.72 16.69 -27.76
C ILE A 294 1.79 15.79 -26.95
N PRO A 295 1.23 14.75 -27.56
CA PRO A 295 0.31 13.84 -26.86
C PRO A 295 1.04 12.96 -25.85
N GLU A 296 0.29 12.44 -24.87
CA GLU A 296 0.79 11.68 -23.73
C GLU A 296 1.71 10.50 -24.11
N ASN A 297 1.37 9.77 -25.16
CA ASN A 297 2.14 8.59 -25.62
C ASN A 297 3.53 8.91 -26.19
N GLN A 298 3.86 10.19 -26.39
CA GLN A 298 5.17 10.66 -26.82
C GLN A 298 6.06 11.18 -25.69
N PHE A 299 5.56 11.18 -24.45
CA PHE A 299 6.36 11.58 -23.31
C PHE A 299 7.53 10.63 -23.06
N GLY A 300 8.69 11.17 -22.74
CA GLY A 300 9.82 10.40 -22.30
C GLY A 300 9.55 9.77 -20.91
N LEU A 301 10.01 8.54 -20.73
CA LEU A 301 9.81 7.70 -19.54
C LEU A 301 10.14 8.43 -18.23
N GLY A 302 11.23 9.21 -18.21
CA GLY A 302 11.66 9.96 -17.03
C GLY A 302 10.68 11.08 -16.64
N TYR A 303 10.12 11.78 -17.62
CA TYR A 303 9.14 12.84 -17.38
C TYR A 303 7.80 12.26 -16.89
N THR A 304 7.35 11.18 -17.50
CA THR A 304 6.16 10.44 -17.06
C THR A 304 6.28 9.98 -15.61
N ASN A 305 7.41 9.37 -15.25
CA ASN A 305 7.66 8.95 -13.87
C ASN A 305 7.66 10.13 -12.88
N LEU A 306 8.27 11.25 -13.24
CA LEU A 306 8.26 12.45 -12.39
C LEU A 306 6.82 12.95 -12.14
N MET A 307 6.00 13.02 -13.18
CA MET A 307 4.61 13.46 -13.05
C MET A 307 3.78 12.48 -12.22
N MET A 308 4.01 11.17 -12.35
CA MET A 308 3.35 10.16 -11.53
C MET A 308 3.73 10.28 -10.04
N ILE A 309 5.00 10.56 -9.74
CA ILE A 309 5.46 10.81 -8.38
C ILE A 309 4.77 12.06 -7.80
N LEU A 310 4.73 13.16 -8.56
CA LEU A 310 4.06 14.39 -8.13
C LEU A 310 2.57 14.17 -7.86
N ALA A 311 1.87 13.46 -8.75
CA ALA A 311 0.46 13.13 -8.54
C ALA A 311 0.24 12.28 -7.29
N SER A 312 1.11 11.30 -7.04
CA SER A 312 1.06 10.46 -5.84
C SER A 312 1.30 11.27 -4.55
N LEU A 313 2.23 12.22 -4.57
CA LEU A 313 2.48 13.13 -3.43
C LEU A 313 1.27 14.02 -3.15
N ILE A 314 0.59 14.53 -4.18
CA ILE A 314 -0.63 15.32 -4.01
C ILE A 314 -1.75 14.48 -3.41
N ASP A 315 -1.90 13.23 -3.83
CA ASP A 315 -2.89 12.29 -3.30
C ASP A 315 -2.64 11.97 -1.81
N ILE A 316 -1.37 11.76 -1.43
CA ILE A 316 -0.95 11.58 -0.04
C ILE A 316 -1.30 12.82 0.79
N TRP A 317 -0.94 14.00 0.31
CA TRP A 317 -1.18 15.26 1.03
C TRP A 317 -2.69 15.52 1.23
N ARG A 318 -3.50 15.19 0.24
CA ARG A 318 -4.96 15.21 0.32
C ARG A 318 -5.47 14.33 1.47
N ASN A 319 -5.00 13.10 1.57
CA ASN A 319 -5.44 12.15 2.58
C ASN A 319 -5.05 12.62 4.01
N ILE A 320 -3.85 13.15 4.19
CA ILE A 320 -3.40 13.75 5.45
C ILE A 320 -4.33 14.89 5.89
N GLN A 321 -4.70 15.79 4.99
CA GLN A 321 -5.60 16.91 5.28
C GLN A 321 -7.00 16.44 5.69
N ILE A 322 -7.53 15.38 5.08
CA ILE A 322 -8.83 14.81 5.42
C ILE A 322 -8.80 14.23 6.84
N HIS A 323 -7.76 13.48 7.18
CA HIS A 323 -7.63 12.89 8.52
C HIS A 323 -7.49 13.94 9.62
N HIS A 324 -6.81 15.06 9.38
CA HIS A 324 -6.74 16.18 10.32
C HIS A 324 -8.09 16.91 10.52
N LEU A 325 -8.99 16.88 9.54
CA LEU A 325 -10.32 17.48 9.64
C LEU A 325 -11.34 16.58 10.34
N THR A 326 -11.16 15.27 10.26
CA THR A 326 -12.05 14.28 10.93
C THR A 326 -11.65 13.97 12.37
N ALA A 327 -10.44 14.35 12.79
CA ALA A 327 -9.93 14.18 14.16
C ALA A 327 -10.24 15.37 15.10
N LYS A 328 -10.90 16.40 14.62
CA LYS A 328 -11.46 17.51 15.40
C LYS A 328 -12.96 17.34 15.59
#